data_a663232cb680b6664e2d5f1b6bf13436
#
_entry.id   a663232cb680b6664e2d5f1b6bf13436
#
_cell.length_a   1.000
_cell.length_b   1.000
_cell.length_c   1.000
_cell.angle_alpha   90.00
_cell.angle_beta   90.00
_cell.angle_gamma   90.00
#
_symmetry.space_group_name_H-M   'P 1'
#
loop_
_entity.id
_entity.type
_entity.pdbx_description
1 polymer ?
#
loop_
_entity_poly.entity_id
_entity_poly.type
_entity_poly.pdbx_seq_one_letter_code
_entity_poly.pdbx_strand_id
1 'polypeptide(L)'
;MKLPKQKIHGEVSLETAIKQRRTIRSFTSEPLSLEQCSQLFWAAQGITEDRGFKRAAPSGGALYPMDIYAVVGENCVKGLESGAYHYDPKSHAVSLVSKGDLRNKVA
;
A
#
# COMPACT_ATOMS: atom_id res chain seq x y z
N MET A 1 -0.28 -1.33 -13.93
CA MET A 1 0.84 -2.22 -13.54
C MET A 1 0.38 -3.15 -12.44
N LYS A 2 0.51 -4.43 -12.68
CA LYS A 2 0.11 -5.43 -11.70
C LYS A 2 1.15 -5.55 -10.60
N LEU A 3 0.70 -5.60 -9.34
CA LEU A 3 1.59 -5.72 -8.18
C LEU A 3 1.94 -7.18 -7.89
N PRO A 4 3.07 -7.45 -7.23
CA PRO A 4 3.36 -8.78 -6.72
C PRO A 4 2.25 -9.26 -5.79
N LYS A 5 2.03 -10.57 -5.79
CA LYS A 5 1.01 -11.18 -4.94
C LYS A 5 1.31 -10.92 -3.46
N GLN A 6 0.28 -10.55 -2.71
CA GLN A 6 0.41 -10.30 -1.28
C GLN A 6 0.72 -11.59 -0.51
N LYS A 7 1.41 -11.43 0.61
CA LYS A 7 1.63 -12.52 1.56
C LYS A 7 0.47 -12.56 2.55
N ILE A 8 -0.02 -13.75 2.83
CA ILE A 8 -1.07 -13.96 3.83
C ILE A 8 -0.54 -14.65 5.10
N HIS A 9 0.75 -15.00 5.11
CA HIS A 9 1.44 -15.55 6.26
C HIS A 9 2.72 -14.77 6.49
N GLY A 10 2.91 -14.30 7.71
CA GLY A 10 4.12 -13.58 8.10
C GLY A 10 4.92 -14.36 9.13
N GLU A 11 6.13 -13.88 9.41
CA GLU A 11 7.03 -14.49 10.41
C GLU A 11 6.91 -13.82 11.78
N VAL A 12 6.32 -12.63 11.86
CA VAL A 12 6.16 -11.87 13.10
C VAL A 12 4.73 -12.07 13.60
N SER A 13 4.59 -12.47 14.86
CA SER A 13 3.26 -12.62 15.46
C SER A 13 2.60 -11.25 15.66
N LEU A 14 1.28 -11.24 15.70
CA LEU A 14 0.51 -10.03 16.00
C LEU A 14 0.92 -9.42 17.34
N GLU A 15 1.10 -10.24 18.36
CA GLU A 15 1.50 -9.80 19.70
C GLU A 15 2.87 -9.12 19.67
N THR A 16 3.83 -9.70 18.95
CA THR A 16 5.16 -9.08 18.78
C THR A 16 5.06 -7.75 18.05
N ALA A 17 4.27 -7.69 16.98
CA ALA A 17 4.07 -6.46 16.22
C ALA A 17 3.47 -5.35 17.10
N ILE A 18 2.48 -5.67 17.91
CA ILE A 18 1.86 -4.73 18.85
C ILE A 18 2.88 -4.23 19.87
N LYS A 19 3.64 -5.15 20.45
CA LYS A 19 4.63 -4.83 21.48
C LYS A 19 5.75 -3.93 20.94
N GLN A 20 6.21 -4.18 19.72
CA GLN A 20 7.36 -3.49 19.13
C GLN A 20 7.00 -2.22 18.38
N ARG A 21 5.71 -1.98 18.10
CA ARG A 21 5.29 -0.79 17.36
C ARG A 21 5.75 0.48 18.09
N ARG A 22 6.41 1.36 17.38
CA ARG A 22 6.81 2.69 17.87
C ARG A 22 6.53 3.71 16.77
N THR A 23 6.25 4.93 17.18
CA THR A 23 6.20 6.05 16.23
C THR A 23 7.62 6.40 15.82
N ILE A 24 7.87 6.33 14.50
CA ILE A 24 9.18 6.65 13.92
C ILE A 24 8.98 7.84 12.99
N ARG A 25 9.78 8.89 13.15
CA ARG A 25 9.71 10.10 12.35
C ARG A 25 10.95 10.35 11.50
N SER A 26 12.01 9.58 11.72
CA SER A 26 13.22 9.58 10.90
C SER A 26 13.26 8.33 10.06
N PHE A 27 13.43 8.48 8.76
CA PHE A 27 13.41 7.35 7.82
C PHE A 27 14.74 7.24 7.09
N THR A 28 15.08 6.03 6.69
CA THR A 28 16.27 5.80 5.86
C THR A 28 16.00 6.24 4.41
N SER A 29 17.09 6.39 3.65
CA SER A 29 16.98 6.65 2.21
C SER A 29 16.82 5.36 1.39
N GLU A 30 16.78 4.21 2.04
CA GLU A 30 16.63 2.92 1.36
C GLU A 30 15.24 2.81 0.72
N PRO A 31 15.16 2.48 -0.58
CA PRO A 31 13.86 2.35 -1.24
C PRO A 31 13.12 1.09 -0.77
N LEU A 32 11.80 1.16 -0.80
CA LEU A 32 10.96 -0.02 -0.60
C LEU A 32 11.06 -0.93 -1.82
N SER A 33 10.99 -2.23 -1.60
CA SER A 33 10.79 -3.18 -2.70
C SER A 33 9.35 -3.09 -3.21
N LEU A 34 9.13 -3.58 -4.42
CA LEU A 34 7.77 -3.61 -4.97
C LEU A 34 6.88 -4.55 -4.16
N GLU A 35 7.43 -5.63 -3.62
CA GLU A 35 6.72 -6.56 -2.74
C GLU A 35 6.27 -5.88 -1.44
N GLN A 36 7.11 -5.07 -0.84
CA GLN A 36 6.74 -4.30 0.36
C GLN A 36 5.64 -3.28 0.07
N CYS A 37 5.75 -2.58 -1.05
CA CYS A 37 4.75 -1.62 -1.50
C CYS A 37 3.41 -2.32 -1.75
N SER A 38 3.44 -3.46 -2.44
CA SER A 38 2.26 -4.30 -2.69
C SER A 38 1.57 -4.72 -1.38
N GLN A 39 2.36 -5.13 -0.40
CA GLN A 39 1.83 -5.55 0.89
C GLN A 39 1.16 -4.40 1.64
N LEU A 40 1.72 -3.20 1.58
CA LEU A 40 1.12 -2.01 2.19
C LEU A 40 -0.23 -1.66 1.55
N PHE A 41 -0.33 -1.70 0.22
CA PHE A 41 -1.60 -1.47 -0.46
C PHE A 41 -2.65 -2.50 -0.08
N TRP A 42 -2.26 -3.76 -0.05
CA TRP A 42 -3.18 -4.83 0.35
C TRP A 42 -3.63 -4.67 1.80
N ALA A 43 -2.72 -4.31 2.71
CA ALA A 43 -3.07 -4.07 4.11
C ALA A 43 -4.03 -2.90 4.29
N ALA A 44 -3.98 -1.91 3.39
CA ALA A 44 -4.86 -0.74 3.45
C ALA A 44 -6.28 -1.03 2.94
N GLN A 45 -6.43 -1.67 1.77
CA GLN A 45 -7.73 -1.88 1.13
C GLN A 45 -7.82 -3.16 0.30
N GLY A 46 -6.89 -4.10 0.52
CA GLY A 46 -6.87 -5.33 -0.25
C GLY A 46 -8.12 -6.19 -0.03
N ILE A 47 -8.50 -6.94 -1.05
CA ILE A 47 -9.58 -7.91 -0.96
C ILE A 47 -9.09 -9.12 -0.19
N THR A 48 -9.85 -9.56 0.81
CA THR A 48 -9.44 -10.60 1.75
C THR A 48 -10.25 -11.90 1.62
N GLU A 49 -11.17 -11.96 0.66
CA GLU A 49 -11.94 -13.16 0.40
C GLU A 49 -12.18 -13.35 -1.09
N ASP A 50 -12.47 -14.60 -1.49
CA ASP A 50 -12.56 -14.98 -2.92
C ASP A 50 -13.69 -14.30 -3.68
N ARG A 51 -14.79 -13.96 -3.03
CA ARG A 51 -15.93 -13.30 -3.68
C ARG A 51 -15.74 -11.80 -3.90
N GLY A 52 -14.70 -11.21 -3.29
CA GLY A 52 -14.36 -9.81 -3.48
C GLY A 52 -15.21 -8.81 -2.69
N PHE A 53 -16.05 -9.28 -1.77
CA PHE A 53 -16.92 -8.40 -0.98
C PHE A 53 -16.27 -7.89 0.31
N LYS A 54 -15.22 -8.56 0.78
CA LYS A 54 -14.55 -8.21 2.04
C LYS A 54 -13.16 -7.67 1.77
N ARG A 55 -12.79 -6.63 2.50
CA ARG A 55 -11.50 -5.96 2.38
C ARG A 55 -10.80 -5.88 3.73
N ALA A 56 -9.51 -5.52 3.70
CA ALA A 56 -8.71 -5.34 4.91
C ALA A 56 -9.29 -4.26 5.83
N ALA A 57 -9.81 -3.17 5.27
CA ALA A 57 -10.46 -2.11 6.05
C ALA A 57 -11.97 -2.37 6.13
N PRO A 58 -12.61 -2.09 7.28
CA PRO A 58 -14.07 -2.20 7.40
C PRO A 58 -14.78 -1.06 6.66
N SER A 59 -16.02 -1.32 6.26
CA SER A 59 -16.85 -0.30 5.62
C SER A 59 -18.33 -0.55 5.94
N GLY A 60 -19.03 0.49 6.38
CA GLY A 60 -20.46 0.42 6.63
C GLY A 60 -21.24 0.13 5.35
N GLY A 61 -22.08 -0.92 5.38
CA GLY A 61 -22.85 -1.35 4.21
C GLY A 61 -22.03 -1.88 3.05
N ALA A 62 -20.78 -2.18 3.27
CA ALA A 62 -19.83 -2.65 2.24
C ALA A 62 -19.70 -1.68 1.05
N LEU A 63 -19.85 -0.38 1.30
CA LEU A 63 -19.75 0.64 0.26
C LEU A 63 -18.32 0.94 -0.17
N TYR A 64 -17.35 0.77 0.74
CA TYR A 64 -15.92 1.00 0.51
C TYR A 64 -15.64 2.31 -0.24
N PRO A 65 -15.99 3.47 0.34
CA PRO A 65 -15.89 4.75 -0.36
C PRO A 65 -14.46 5.28 -0.47
N MET A 66 -13.50 4.69 0.22
CA MET A 66 -12.12 5.19 0.24
C MET A 66 -11.33 4.64 -0.94
N ASP A 67 -10.72 5.54 -1.68
CA ASP A 67 -9.72 5.21 -2.69
C ASP A 67 -8.32 5.43 -2.10
N ILE A 68 -7.41 4.52 -2.40
CA ILE A 68 -6.04 4.59 -1.91
C ILE A 68 -5.11 5.08 -3.02
N TYR A 69 -4.37 6.10 -2.70
CA TYR A 69 -3.33 6.65 -3.57
C TYR A 69 -1.99 6.59 -2.86
N ALA A 70 -0.93 6.38 -3.61
CA ALA A 70 0.43 6.52 -3.12
C ALA A 70 1.13 7.65 -3.85
N VAL A 71 1.77 8.52 -3.09
CA VAL A 71 2.65 9.55 -3.66
C VAL A 71 4.08 9.06 -3.48
N VAL A 72 4.71 8.70 -4.59
CA VAL A 72 6.02 8.07 -4.63
C VAL A 72 7.06 9.10 -5.04
N GLY A 73 8.06 9.30 -4.19
CA GLY A 73 9.21 10.17 -4.52
C GLY A 73 10.24 9.46 -5.38
N GLU A 74 11.26 10.19 -5.81
CA GLU A 74 12.36 9.62 -6.57
C GLU A 74 13.06 8.54 -5.76
N ASN A 75 13.30 7.39 -6.40
CA ASN A 75 13.98 6.24 -5.79
C ASN A 75 13.37 5.76 -4.47
N CYS A 76 12.08 5.99 -4.26
CA CYS A 76 11.40 5.56 -3.04
C CYS A 76 10.86 4.13 -3.12
N VAL A 77 10.49 3.67 -4.30
CA VAL A 77 10.03 2.29 -4.53
C VAL A 77 10.75 1.73 -5.75
N LYS A 78 11.38 0.58 -5.60
CA LYS A 78 12.03 -0.10 -6.73
C LYS A 78 10.99 -0.51 -7.76
N GLY A 79 11.21 -0.13 -9.01
CA GLY A 79 10.31 -0.46 -10.11
C GLY A 79 9.18 0.54 -10.34
N LEU A 80 9.05 1.58 -9.52
CA LEU A 80 8.10 2.67 -9.73
C LEU A 80 8.84 4.00 -9.89
N GLU A 81 8.51 4.73 -10.96
CA GLU A 81 8.96 6.10 -11.10
C GLU A 81 8.22 7.03 -10.12
N SER A 82 8.77 8.22 -9.86
CA SER A 82 8.09 9.19 -9.00
C SER A 82 6.75 9.61 -9.59
N GLY A 83 5.75 9.71 -8.74
CA GLY A 83 4.40 10.08 -9.17
C GLY A 83 3.34 9.72 -8.16
N ALA A 84 2.10 10.00 -8.53
CA ALA A 84 0.92 9.58 -7.78
C ALA A 84 0.31 8.36 -8.45
N TYR A 85 0.03 7.34 -7.66
CA TYR A 85 -0.51 6.07 -8.13
C TYR A 85 -1.84 5.77 -7.44
N HIS A 86 -2.80 5.30 -8.22
CA HIS A 86 -4.08 4.82 -7.70
C HIS A 86 -4.03 3.30 -7.59
N TYR A 87 -4.46 2.78 -6.45
CA TYR A 87 -4.54 1.34 -6.19
C TYR A 87 -5.92 0.80 -6.55
N ASP A 88 -5.96 -0.25 -7.37
CA ASP A 88 -7.17 -1.00 -7.68
C ASP A 88 -7.15 -2.33 -6.92
N PRO A 89 -7.98 -2.48 -5.87
CA PRO A 89 -8.01 -3.74 -5.11
C PRO A 89 -8.46 -4.94 -5.92
N LYS A 90 -9.36 -4.76 -6.89
CA LYS A 90 -9.91 -5.87 -7.69
C LYS A 90 -8.85 -6.56 -8.52
N SER A 91 -7.97 -5.79 -9.14
CA SER A 91 -6.89 -6.33 -9.95
C SER A 91 -5.57 -6.45 -9.19
N HIS A 92 -5.52 -5.92 -7.96
CA HIS A 92 -4.29 -5.79 -7.16
C HIS A 92 -3.18 -5.14 -8.00
N ALA A 93 -3.48 -3.95 -8.48
CA ALA A 93 -2.64 -3.21 -9.41
C ALA A 93 -2.63 -1.73 -9.09
N VAL A 94 -1.64 -1.03 -9.60
CA VAL A 94 -1.57 0.43 -9.51
C VAL A 94 -1.51 1.04 -10.89
N SER A 95 -2.06 2.23 -11.03
CA SER A 95 -1.97 3.03 -12.25
C SER A 95 -1.40 4.40 -11.93
N LEU A 96 -0.51 4.87 -12.79
CA LEU A 96 0.08 6.20 -12.66
C LEU A 96 -0.98 7.26 -13.01
N VAL A 97 -1.23 8.15 -12.07
CA VAL A 97 -2.21 9.23 -12.21
C VAL A 97 -1.51 10.53 -12.59
N SER A 98 -0.36 10.80 -11.99
CA SER A 98 0.40 12.02 -12.25
C SER A 98 1.89 11.75 -12.06
N LYS A 99 2.72 12.25 -12.98
CA LYS A 99 4.17 12.07 -12.93
C LYS A 99 4.85 13.10 -12.03
N GLY A 100 6.03 12.77 -11.57
CA GLY A 100 6.90 13.65 -10.80
C GLY A 100 6.74 13.48 -9.29
N ASP A 101 7.70 14.02 -8.55
CA ASP A 101 7.69 13.97 -7.09
C ASP A 101 6.72 15.00 -6.52
N LEU A 102 5.56 14.55 -6.11
CA LEU A 102 4.46 15.39 -5.63
C LEU A 102 4.40 15.49 -4.10
N ARG A 103 5.38 14.94 -3.38
CA ARG A 103 5.34 14.88 -1.91
C ARG A 103 5.18 16.27 -1.27
N ASN A 104 5.83 17.28 -1.83
CA ASN A 104 5.73 18.65 -1.31
C ASN A 104 4.37 19.31 -1.57
N LYS A 105 3.58 18.78 -2.50
CA LYS A 105 2.27 19.34 -2.85
C LYS A 105 1.13 18.76 -2.03
N VAL A 106 1.33 17.60 -1.40
CA VAL A 106 0.31 16.90 -0.61
C VAL A 106 0.58 16.94 0.88
N ALA A 107 1.76 17.37 1.28
CA ALA A 107 2.16 17.45 2.69
C ALA A 107 1.56 18.68 3.38
#